data_eada08c8bf39c1f6f0e43779b820ae3f
#
_entry.id   eada08c8bf39c1f6f0e43779b820ae3f
#
_cell.length_a   1.000
_cell.length_b   1.000
_cell.length_c   1.000
_cell.angle_alpha   90.00
_cell.angle_beta   90.00
_cell.angle_gamma   90.00
#
_symmetry.space_group_name_H-M   'P 1'
#
loop_
_entity.id
_entity.type
_entity.pdbx_description
1 polymer ?
#
loop_
_entity_poly.entity_id
_entity_poly.type
_entity_poly.pdbx_seq_one_letter_code
_entity_poly.pdbx_strand_id
1 'polypeptide(L)'
;MKGFHWLNDESIPVLLPTRLVYVGLRDLDKGEKAFIRSLGIKAYTMHEVDKFGIGKIMEMVLDHILGRTDRPLHLSFDIDAVDPLYAPSTGTRVAGGLSYREAYYICEEVAHSGCLASMDLVEVNPTLTTAGGDERTVDMAVGLISSATGNSIL
;
A
#
# COMPACT_ATOMS: atom_id res chain seq x y z
N MET A 1 6.19 -20.85 15.80
CA MET A 1 5.41 -19.87 16.59
C MET A 1 4.28 -20.58 17.31
N LYS A 2 4.06 -20.33 18.62
CA LYS A 2 2.87 -20.85 19.32
C LYS A 2 1.61 -20.25 18.64
N GLY A 3 0.62 -21.08 18.33
CA GLY A 3 -0.63 -20.67 17.70
C GLY A 3 -0.61 -20.64 16.16
N PHE A 4 0.56 -20.73 15.52
CA PHE A 4 0.70 -20.63 14.06
C PHE A 4 1.23 -21.93 13.42
N HIS A 5 1.07 -23.08 14.09
CA HIS A 5 1.52 -24.38 13.57
C HIS A 5 0.80 -24.78 12.25
N TRP A 6 -0.40 -24.27 12.05
CA TRP A 6 -1.19 -24.47 10.83
C TRP A 6 -0.54 -23.88 9.57
N LEU A 7 0.37 -22.89 9.70
CA LEU A 7 1.14 -22.35 8.57
C LEU A 7 2.10 -23.38 7.93
N ASN A 8 2.37 -24.49 8.62
CA ASN A 8 3.20 -25.56 8.07
C ASN A 8 2.37 -26.60 7.32
N ASP A 9 1.05 -26.43 7.24
CA ASP A 9 0.15 -27.32 6.48
C ASP A 9 0.23 -26.93 5.00
N GLU A 10 0.80 -27.81 4.18
CA GLU A 10 0.97 -27.61 2.74
C GLU A 10 -0.36 -27.47 1.97
N SER A 11 -1.47 -27.87 2.56
CA SER A 11 -2.80 -27.68 1.98
C SER A 11 -3.32 -26.25 2.08
N ILE A 12 -2.72 -25.41 2.93
CA ILE A 12 -3.13 -24.02 3.11
C ILE A 12 -2.42 -23.13 2.09
N PRO A 13 -3.17 -22.38 1.27
CA PRO A 13 -2.59 -21.45 0.32
C PRO A 13 -1.75 -20.39 1.04
N VAL A 14 -0.53 -20.16 0.58
CA VAL A 14 0.36 -19.10 1.08
C VAL A 14 0.59 -18.04 0.02
N LEU A 15 0.75 -16.80 0.45
CA LEU A 15 1.16 -15.73 -0.44
C LEU A 15 2.63 -15.93 -0.83
N LEU A 16 2.89 -16.09 -2.12
CA LEU A 16 4.26 -16.21 -2.63
C LEU A 16 4.93 -14.82 -2.64
N PRO A 17 6.22 -14.71 -2.28
CA PRO A 17 6.96 -13.45 -2.33
C PRO A 17 6.90 -12.77 -3.71
N THR A 18 6.85 -13.54 -4.78
CA THR A 18 6.71 -13.06 -6.16
C THR A 18 5.34 -12.45 -6.49
N ARG A 19 4.37 -12.58 -5.59
CA ARG A 19 3.02 -12.00 -5.73
C ARG A 19 2.78 -10.84 -4.75
N LEU A 20 3.83 -10.37 -4.11
CA LEU A 20 3.80 -9.22 -3.21
C LEU A 20 4.67 -8.11 -3.78
N VAL A 21 4.15 -6.90 -3.78
CA VAL A 21 4.90 -5.69 -4.16
C VAL A 21 4.64 -4.61 -3.12
N TYR A 22 5.72 -4.00 -2.65
CA TYR A 22 5.65 -2.81 -1.81
C TYR A 22 5.84 -1.54 -2.64
N VAL A 23 5.07 -0.50 -2.33
CA VAL A 23 5.16 0.82 -2.95
C VAL A 23 5.23 1.90 -1.87
N GLY A 24 6.10 2.88 -2.06
CA GLY A 24 6.21 4.04 -1.16
C GLY A 24 7.06 3.81 0.10
N LEU A 25 7.83 2.73 0.17
CA LEU A 25 8.72 2.48 1.30
C LEU A 25 9.77 3.58 1.44
N ARG A 26 10.01 4.07 2.67
CA ARG A 26 11.02 5.10 2.94
C ARG A 26 11.75 4.95 4.26
N ASP A 27 11.15 4.27 5.23
CA ASP A 27 11.77 3.98 6.52
C ASP A 27 11.74 2.48 6.78
N LEU A 28 12.89 1.85 6.66
CA LEU A 28 13.07 0.41 6.82
C LEU A 28 14.27 0.14 7.71
N ASP A 29 14.12 -0.73 8.67
CA ASP A 29 15.23 -1.21 9.46
C ASP A 29 16.15 -2.19 8.69
N LYS A 30 17.25 -2.60 9.34
CA LYS A 30 18.22 -3.54 8.73
C LYS A 30 17.63 -4.92 8.50
N GLY A 31 16.75 -5.37 9.40
CA GLY A 31 16.10 -6.68 9.33
C GLY A 31 15.10 -6.73 8.18
N GLU A 32 14.27 -5.72 8.07
CA GLU A 32 13.29 -5.57 6.97
C GLU A 32 13.97 -5.54 5.61
N LYS A 33 15.03 -4.72 5.47
CA LYS A 33 15.83 -4.67 4.23
C LYS A 33 16.43 -6.01 3.87
N ALA A 34 16.95 -6.75 4.87
CA ALA A 34 17.52 -8.09 4.64
C ALA A 34 16.42 -9.08 4.23
N PHE A 35 15.26 -9.02 4.87
CA PHE A 35 14.13 -9.90 4.61
C PHE A 35 13.57 -9.71 3.19
N ILE A 36 13.27 -8.47 2.81
CA ILE A 36 12.78 -8.12 1.45
C ILE A 36 13.75 -8.65 0.39
N ARG A 37 15.07 -8.44 0.58
CA ARG A 37 16.10 -8.92 -0.36
C ARG A 37 16.19 -10.43 -0.41
N SER A 38 16.17 -11.11 0.75
CA SER A 38 16.34 -12.57 0.81
C SER A 38 15.18 -13.32 0.18
N LEU A 39 13.97 -12.77 0.27
CA LEU A 39 12.77 -13.34 -0.34
C LEU A 39 12.55 -12.88 -1.80
N GLY A 40 13.33 -11.92 -2.28
CA GLY A 40 13.17 -11.37 -3.62
C GLY A 40 11.84 -10.63 -3.82
N ILE A 41 11.28 -10.07 -2.74
CA ILE A 41 10.04 -9.29 -2.81
C ILE A 41 10.33 -8.01 -3.59
N LYS A 42 9.46 -7.71 -4.55
CA LYS A 42 9.57 -6.48 -5.33
C LYS A 42 9.15 -5.29 -4.48
N ALA A 43 9.96 -4.25 -4.46
CA ALA A 43 9.70 -3.06 -3.68
C ALA A 43 10.09 -1.81 -4.48
N TYR A 44 9.22 -0.81 -4.44
CA TYR A 44 9.45 0.53 -4.98
C TYR A 44 9.43 1.51 -3.82
N THR A 45 10.58 2.06 -3.51
CA THR A 45 10.73 3.07 -2.45
C THR A 45 10.32 4.45 -2.98
N MET A 46 10.25 5.44 -2.11
CA MET A 46 10.00 6.82 -2.56
C MET A 46 11.08 7.31 -3.54
N HIS A 47 12.31 6.75 -3.48
CA HIS A 47 13.34 7.06 -4.48
C HIS A 47 12.94 6.63 -5.90
N GLU A 48 12.34 5.45 -6.07
CA GLU A 48 11.82 5.00 -7.37
C GLU A 48 10.58 5.80 -7.78
N VAL A 49 9.73 6.19 -6.83
CA VAL A 49 8.58 7.08 -7.11
C VAL A 49 9.06 8.43 -7.65
N ASP A 50 10.06 9.04 -7.01
CA ASP A 50 10.67 10.30 -7.49
C ASP A 50 11.28 10.15 -8.88
N LYS A 51 11.93 9.02 -9.13
CA LYS A 51 12.66 8.80 -10.38
C LYS A 51 11.76 8.52 -11.58
N PHE A 52 10.70 7.75 -11.39
CA PHE A 52 9.86 7.24 -12.49
C PHE A 52 8.46 7.84 -12.51
N GLY A 53 8.03 8.45 -11.41
CA GLY A 53 6.66 8.89 -11.16
C GLY A 53 5.74 7.73 -10.81
N ILE A 54 4.68 8.05 -10.03
CA ILE A 54 3.74 7.03 -9.52
C ILE A 54 3.02 6.28 -10.66
N GLY A 55 2.72 6.96 -11.77
CA GLY A 55 2.06 6.32 -12.92
C GLY A 55 2.89 5.16 -13.47
N LYS A 56 4.20 5.38 -13.70
CA LYS A 56 5.07 4.32 -14.19
C LYS A 56 5.28 3.21 -13.18
N ILE A 57 5.33 3.55 -11.90
CA ILE A 57 5.41 2.56 -10.83
C ILE A 57 4.16 1.67 -10.85
N MET A 58 2.95 2.22 -10.95
CA MET A 58 1.71 1.44 -10.97
C MET A 58 1.60 0.54 -12.21
N GLU A 59 1.99 1.01 -13.40
CA GLU A 59 2.12 0.13 -14.57
C GLU A 59 2.99 -1.09 -14.28
N MET A 60 4.18 -0.86 -13.70
CA MET A 60 5.15 -1.94 -13.40
C MET A 60 4.64 -2.87 -12.30
N VAL A 61 3.89 -2.36 -11.31
CA VAL A 61 3.26 -3.15 -10.25
C VAL A 61 2.18 -4.05 -10.81
N LEU A 62 1.23 -3.48 -11.55
CA LEU A 62 0.10 -4.21 -12.09
C LEU A 62 0.55 -5.24 -13.14
N ASP A 63 1.51 -4.89 -14.00
CA ASP A 63 2.11 -5.85 -14.93
C ASP A 63 2.80 -7.01 -14.20
N HIS A 64 3.50 -6.74 -13.11
CA HIS A 64 4.17 -7.78 -12.32
C HIS A 64 3.18 -8.71 -11.60
N ILE A 65 2.13 -8.16 -10.98
CA ILE A 65 1.17 -8.93 -10.18
C ILE A 65 0.14 -9.63 -11.07
N LEU A 66 -0.44 -8.92 -12.02
CA LEU A 66 -1.53 -9.40 -12.86
C LEU A 66 -0.99 -10.02 -14.16
N GLY A 67 0.01 -9.37 -14.79
CA GLY A 67 0.48 -9.74 -16.11
C GLY A 67 -0.64 -9.67 -17.13
N ARG A 68 -0.95 -10.81 -17.76
CA ARG A 68 -2.04 -10.94 -18.75
C ARG A 68 -3.23 -11.74 -18.22
N THR A 69 -3.40 -11.82 -16.91
CA THR A 69 -4.43 -12.67 -16.30
C THR A 69 -5.30 -11.87 -15.35
N ASP A 70 -6.61 -12.10 -15.39
CA ASP A 70 -7.58 -11.55 -14.46
C ASP A 70 -7.53 -12.37 -13.16
N ARG A 71 -6.58 -12.06 -12.31
CA ARG A 71 -6.49 -12.69 -10.98
C ARG A 71 -6.90 -11.71 -9.89
N PRO A 72 -7.51 -12.21 -8.81
CA PRO A 72 -7.91 -11.34 -7.71
C PRO A 72 -6.70 -10.63 -7.10
N LEU A 73 -6.84 -9.31 -6.92
CA LEU A 73 -5.88 -8.42 -6.29
C LEU A 73 -6.38 -8.04 -4.90
N HIS A 74 -5.47 -8.05 -3.93
CA HIS A 74 -5.68 -7.49 -2.61
C HIS A 74 -4.83 -6.22 -2.47
N LEU A 75 -5.45 -5.10 -2.09
CA LEU A 75 -4.76 -3.86 -1.75
C LEU A 75 -4.72 -3.71 -0.22
N SER A 76 -3.53 -3.78 0.35
CA SER A 76 -3.30 -3.35 1.74
C SER A 76 -2.70 -1.95 1.71
N PHE A 77 -3.48 -0.95 2.14
CA PHE A 77 -3.05 0.44 2.15
C PHE A 77 -2.77 0.89 3.57
N ASP A 78 -1.49 1.13 3.85
CA ASP A 78 -1.07 1.73 5.09
C ASP A 78 -1.14 3.26 4.97
N ILE A 79 -1.90 3.92 5.86
CA ILE A 79 -2.08 5.36 5.79
C ILE A 79 -0.77 6.12 6.04
N ASP A 80 0.18 5.53 6.73
CA ASP A 80 1.48 6.13 6.98
C ASP A 80 2.40 6.15 5.75
N ALA A 81 2.04 5.44 4.67
CA ALA A 81 2.70 5.61 3.37
C ALA A 81 2.51 7.04 2.82
N VAL A 82 1.42 7.69 3.18
CA VAL A 82 1.14 9.10 2.83
C VAL A 82 2.00 10.04 3.69
N ASP A 83 2.40 11.16 3.10
CA ASP A 83 3.16 12.17 3.85
C ASP A 83 2.34 12.70 5.04
N PRO A 84 2.94 12.86 6.24
CA PRO A 84 2.26 13.39 7.43
C PRO A 84 1.64 14.79 7.26
N LEU A 85 1.99 15.50 6.20
CA LEU A 85 1.32 16.76 5.83
C LEU A 85 -0.18 16.53 5.52
N TYR A 86 -0.50 15.38 4.94
CA TYR A 86 -1.86 15.01 4.53
C TYR A 86 -2.55 14.06 5.50
N ALA A 87 -1.82 13.10 6.06
CA ALA A 87 -2.33 12.08 6.96
C ALA A 87 -1.52 12.01 8.27
N PRO A 88 -1.65 13.00 9.17
CA PRO A 88 -0.82 13.06 10.37
C PRO A 88 -1.27 12.15 11.51
N SER A 89 -2.49 11.56 11.47
CA SER A 89 -3.04 10.78 12.58
C SER A 89 -2.77 9.28 12.40
N THR A 90 -1.49 8.93 12.51
CA THR A 90 -0.95 7.57 12.42
C THR A 90 0.23 7.38 13.38
N GLY A 91 0.59 6.13 13.66
CA GLY A 91 1.63 5.77 14.62
C GLY A 91 3.04 6.16 14.15
N THR A 92 3.40 5.81 12.93
CA THR A 92 4.76 5.97 12.39
C THR A 92 4.82 7.09 11.36
N ARG A 93 5.07 8.31 11.81
CA ARG A 93 5.10 9.50 10.94
C ARG A 93 6.50 9.71 10.38
N VAL A 94 6.69 9.50 9.10
CA VAL A 94 7.95 9.76 8.41
C VAL A 94 7.70 10.72 7.24
N ALA A 95 8.40 11.84 7.20
CA ALA A 95 8.29 12.81 6.11
C ALA A 95 8.81 12.25 4.77
N GLY A 96 8.38 12.83 3.66
CA GLY A 96 8.74 12.40 2.32
C GLY A 96 7.93 11.20 1.83
N GLY A 97 6.70 11.04 2.33
CA GLY A 97 5.75 10.04 1.87
C GLY A 97 5.03 10.41 0.58
N LEU A 98 4.08 9.58 0.19
CA LEU A 98 3.23 9.83 -0.97
C LEU A 98 2.48 11.15 -0.81
N SER A 99 2.42 11.92 -1.87
CA SER A 99 1.54 13.08 -1.95
C SER A 99 0.07 12.65 -1.97
N TYR A 100 -0.82 13.60 -1.73
CA TYR A 100 -2.27 13.39 -1.83
C TYR A 100 -2.66 12.74 -3.17
N ARG A 101 -2.16 13.28 -4.28
CA ARG A 101 -2.50 12.78 -5.62
C ARG A 101 -1.90 11.40 -5.92
N GLU A 102 -0.68 11.14 -5.48
CA GLU A 102 -0.05 9.82 -5.69
C GLU A 102 -0.79 8.70 -4.96
N ALA A 103 -1.23 8.95 -3.73
CA ALA A 103 -2.03 8.00 -2.98
C ALA A 103 -3.38 7.68 -3.66
N TYR A 104 -4.09 8.71 -4.14
CA TYR A 104 -5.32 8.53 -4.91
C TYR A 104 -5.06 7.82 -6.24
N TYR A 105 -3.99 8.16 -6.94
CA TYR A 105 -3.63 7.53 -8.20
C TYR A 105 -3.42 6.02 -8.06
N ILE A 106 -2.76 5.58 -6.98
CA ILE A 106 -2.62 4.14 -6.67
C ILE A 106 -4.01 3.48 -6.59
N CYS A 107 -4.93 4.08 -5.83
CA CYS A 107 -6.28 3.55 -5.65
C CYS A 107 -7.09 3.54 -6.96
N GLU A 108 -6.99 4.61 -7.75
CA GLU A 108 -7.63 4.73 -9.07
C GLU A 108 -7.13 3.63 -10.03
N GLU A 109 -5.81 3.41 -10.11
CA GLU A 109 -5.24 2.38 -10.98
C GLU A 109 -5.62 0.96 -10.56
N VAL A 110 -5.69 0.72 -9.24
CA VAL A 110 -6.19 -0.55 -8.72
C VAL A 110 -7.66 -0.77 -9.10
N ALA A 111 -8.52 0.27 -8.98
CA ALA A 111 -9.91 0.21 -9.41
C ALA A 111 -10.03 -0.02 -10.93
N HIS A 112 -9.27 0.74 -11.73
CA HIS A 112 -9.26 0.62 -13.20
C HIS A 112 -8.81 -0.77 -13.67
N SER A 113 -7.99 -1.48 -12.90
CA SER A 113 -7.59 -2.85 -13.24
C SER A 113 -8.75 -3.84 -13.30
N GLY A 114 -9.88 -3.52 -12.65
CA GLY A 114 -11.04 -4.40 -12.52
C GLY A 114 -10.78 -5.67 -11.69
N CYS A 115 -9.60 -5.80 -11.08
CA CYS A 115 -9.15 -7.00 -10.41
C CYS A 115 -9.20 -6.92 -8.87
N LEU A 116 -9.55 -5.76 -8.29
CA LEU A 116 -9.62 -5.60 -6.84
C LEU A 116 -10.69 -6.53 -6.25
N ALA A 117 -10.26 -7.51 -5.46
CA ALA A 117 -11.14 -8.47 -4.79
C ALA A 117 -11.33 -8.16 -3.30
N SER A 118 -10.32 -7.55 -2.68
CA SER A 118 -10.37 -7.15 -1.27
C SER A 118 -9.39 -6.03 -0.98
N MET A 119 -9.67 -5.27 0.06
CA MET A 119 -8.83 -4.17 0.52
C MET A 119 -8.86 -4.12 2.04
N ASP A 120 -7.75 -3.75 2.63
CA ASP A 120 -7.70 -3.15 3.96
C ASP A 120 -7.02 -1.77 3.88
N LEU A 121 -7.38 -0.89 4.80
CA LEU A 121 -6.72 0.36 5.04
C LEU A 121 -6.40 0.44 6.52
N VAL A 122 -5.13 0.50 6.86
CA VAL A 122 -4.62 0.30 8.21
C VAL A 122 -3.91 1.52 8.78
N GLU A 123 -3.56 1.45 10.06
CA GLU A 123 -2.78 2.46 10.81
C GLU A 123 -3.47 3.82 10.99
N VAL A 124 -4.75 3.99 10.66
CA VAL A 124 -5.51 5.20 10.99
C VAL A 124 -5.81 5.22 12.49
N ASN A 125 -5.29 6.20 13.19
CA ASN A 125 -5.56 6.38 14.62
C ASN A 125 -5.95 7.83 14.95
N PRO A 126 -7.25 8.14 14.99
CA PRO A 126 -7.74 9.51 15.23
C PRO A 126 -7.30 10.12 16.57
N THR A 127 -6.89 9.29 17.53
CA THR A 127 -6.50 9.78 18.87
C THR A 127 -5.08 10.35 18.95
N LEU A 128 -4.26 10.18 17.89
CA LEU A 128 -2.86 10.58 17.89
C LEU A 128 -2.63 12.04 17.52
N THR A 129 -3.62 12.72 16.97
CA THR A 129 -3.56 14.15 16.66
C THR A 129 -4.81 14.87 17.12
N THR A 130 -4.68 16.17 17.27
CA THR A 130 -5.76 17.12 17.59
C THR A 130 -5.76 18.25 16.56
N ALA A 131 -6.70 19.19 16.69
CA ALA A 131 -6.77 20.38 15.82
C ALA A 131 -6.96 20.06 14.32
N GLY A 132 -7.84 19.08 14.00
CA GLY A 132 -8.24 18.74 12.63
C GLY A 132 -7.26 17.83 11.89
N GLY A 133 -6.22 17.33 12.56
CA GLY A 133 -5.31 16.34 11.97
C GLY A 133 -5.93 14.95 11.90
N ASP A 134 -6.73 14.62 12.88
CA ASP A 134 -7.56 13.42 12.96
C ASP A 134 -8.61 13.39 11.84
N GLU A 135 -9.39 14.47 11.67
CA GLU A 135 -10.39 14.60 10.60
C GLU A 135 -9.73 14.46 9.23
N ARG A 136 -8.63 15.18 8.96
CA ARG A 136 -7.91 15.09 7.67
C ARG A 136 -7.46 13.67 7.35
N THR A 137 -6.96 12.94 8.35
CA THR A 137 -6.49 11.57 8.13
C THR A 137 -7.65 10.62 7.85
N VAL A 138 -8.77 10.78 8.57
CA VAL A 138 -9.99 9.99 8.35
C VAL A 138 -10.59 10.31 6.98
N ASP A 139 -10.71 11.59 6.61
CA ASP A 139 -11.22 12.00 5.30
C ASP A 139 -10.35 11.46 4.16
N MET A 140 -9.03 11.51 4.33
CA MET A 140 -8.09 10.91 3.39
C MET A 140 -8.34 9.41 3.24
N ALA A 141 -8.45 8.69 4.36
CA ALA A 141 -8.67 7.25 4.37
C ALA A 141 -10.01 6.86 3.69
N VAL A 142 -11.08 7.57 4.01
CA VAL A 142 -12.41 7.36 3.39
C VAL A 142 -12.36 7.63 1.88
N GLY A 143 -11.66 8.71 1.48
CA GLY A 143 -11.48 9.05 0.08
C GLY A 143 -10.69 8.00 -0.70
N LEU A 144 -9.61 7.46 -0.11
CA LEU A 144 -8.81 6.39 -0.72
C LEU A 144 -9.62 5.11 -0.91
N ILE A 145 -10.41 4.69 0.11
CA ILE A 145 -11.30 3.53 0.00
C ILE A 145 -12.32 3.77 -1.12
N SER A 146 -12.94 4.95 -1.13
CA SER A 146 -13.93 5.31 -2.16
C SER A 146 -13.32 5.24 -3.56
N SER A 147 -12.11 5.78 -3.74
CA SER A 147 -11.38 5.75 -5.01
C SER A 147 -11.05 4.32 -5.45
N ALA A 148 -10.53 3.49 -4.53
CA ALA A 148 -10.19 2.10 -4.82
C ALA A 148 -11.42 1.25 -5.19
N THR A 149 -12.61 1.65 -4.74
CA THR A 149 -13.89 1.00 -5.07
C THR A 149 -14.59 1.56 -6.31
N GLY A 150 -13.93 2.45 -7.06
CA GLY A 150 -14.37 2.91 -8.36
C GLY A 150 -14.94 4.33 -8.40
N ASN A 151 -14.87 5.09 -7.31
CA ASN A 151 -15.21 6.51 -7.33
C ASN A 151 -14.03 7.31 -7.92
N SER A 152 -13.98 7.39 -9.24
CA SER A 152 -12.96 8.12 -9.98
C SER A 152 -13.45 9.51 -10.41
N ILE A 153 -12.54 10.33 -10.98
CA ILE A 153 -12.86 11.67 -11.48
C ILE A 153 -13.76 11.60 -12.74
N LEU A 154 -13.59 10.57 -13.55
CA LEU A 154 -14.36 10.30 -14.78
C LEU A 154 -14.73 8.82 -14.87
#